data_27c2a170945b692a1c28b28986ceb120
#
_entry.id   27c2a170945b692a1c28b28986ceb120
#
_cell.length_a   1.000
_cell.length_b   1.000
_cell.length_c   1.000
_cell.angle_alpha   90.00
_cell.angle_beta   90.00
_cell.angle_gamma   90.00
#
_symmetry.space_group_name_H-M   'P 1'
#
loop_
_entity.id
_entity.type
_entity.pdbx_description
1 polymer ?
#
loop_
_entity_poly.entity_id
_entity_poly.type
_entity_poly.pdbx_seq_one_letter_code
_entity_poly.pdbx_strand_id
1 'polypeptide(L)'
;MGKNIYVSDAMKNTVTIFTETEFGGIVHNAVALYNAGYYAEALEPWREVLKRDGNYQMAYVGISSALYNEGNYKEAMKYAKLAQSRNLYDKAFEGYRSEWLNQNFTWIILVVVVLIAAAVFFHFRNKKKKKNQPKNLIEMLHEGEEE
;
A
#
# COMPACT_ATOMS: atom_id res chain seq x y z
N MET A 1 26.86 -5.73 -26.40
CA MET A 1 27.30 -7.05 -26.95
C MET A 1 26.21 -8.05 -26.62
N GLY A 2 25.48 -8.55 -27.64
CA GLY A 2 24.45 -9.57 -27.45
C GLY A 2 25.08 -10.86 -26.93
N LYS A 3 24.48 -11.45 -25.90
CA LYS A 3 24.90 -12.76 -25.39
C LYS A 3 24.28 -13.85 -26.25
N ASN A 4 25.14 -14.65 -26.90
CA ASN A 4 24.71 -15.82 -27.65
C ASN A 4 24.68 -17.04 -26.72
N ILE A 5 23.65 -17.86 -26.84
CA ILE A 5 23.55 -19.18 -26.19
C ILE A 5 23.76 -20.23 -27.27
N TYR A 6 24.72 -21.13 -27.04
CA TYR A 6 25.06 -22.22 -27.95
C TYR A 6 24.51 -23.52 -27.38
N VAL A 7 23.61 -24.17 -28.11
CA VAL A 7 23.02 -25.45 -27.73
C VAL A 7 23.48 -26.52 -28.72
N SER A 8 24.22 -27.51 -28.22
CA SER A 8 24.65 -28.66 -29.02
C SER A 8 23.67 -29.82 -28.91
N ASP A 9 23.25 -30.38 -30.04
CA ASP A 9 22.45 -31.61 -30.10
C ASP A 9 23.35 -32.72 -30.67
N ALA A 10 23.78 -33.60 -29.75
CA ALA A 10 24.69 -34.68 -30.12
C ALA A 10 24.02 -35.76 -30.99
N MET A 11 22.70 -35.91 -30.90
CA MET A 11 21.96 -36.90 -31.72
C MET A 11 21.79 -36.42 -33.15
N LYS A 12 21.63 -35.10 -33.35
CA LYS A 12 21.50 -34.47 -34.68
C LYS A 12 22.79 -33.93 -35.23
N ASN A 13 23.87 -33.97 -34.44
CA ASN A 13 25.17 -33.43 -34.78
C ASN A 13 25.12 -31.95 -35.22
N THR A 14 24.27 -31.15 -34.50
CA THR A 14 24.02 -29.73 -34.80
C THR A 14 24.31 -28.86 -33.59
N VAL A 15 24.69 -27.61 -33.88
CA VAL A 15 24.78 -26.55 -32.86
C VAL A 15 23.81 -25.45 -33.25
N THR A 16 22.87 -25.17 -32.35
CA THR A 16 21.94 -24.07 -32.52
C THR A 16 22.43 -22.86 -31.73
N ILE A 17 22.48 -21.71 -32.38
CA ILE A 17 22.91 -20.44 -31.78
C ILE A 17 21.65 -19.60 -31.56
N PHE A 18 21.37 -19.27 -30.29
CA PHE A 18 20.32 -18.33 -29.91
C PHE A 18 20.95 -16.97 -29.66
N THR A 19 20.49 -15.97 -30.37
CA THR A 19 20.90 -14.57 -30.19
C THR A 19 19.79 -13.80 -29.47
N GLU A 20 20.19 -12.90 -28.58
CA GLU A 20 19.25 -12.04 -27.89
C GLU A 20 18.48 -11.18 -28.88
N THR A 21 17.13 -11.17 -28.73
CA THR A 21 16.25 -10.29 -29.50
C THR A 21 16.29 -8.87 -28.95
N GLU A 22 15.91 -7.86 -29.75
CA GLU A 22 15.76 -6.49 -29.29
C GLU A 22 14.81 -6.38 -28.09
N PHE A 23 13.68 -7.10 -28.14
CA PHE A 23 12.73 -7.19 -27.02
C PHE A 23 13.38 -7.77 -25.77
N GLY A 24 14.12 -8.86 -25.89
CA GLY A 24 14.86 -9.46 -24.78
C GLY A 24 15.89 -8.50 -24.17
N GLY A 25 16.59 -7.73 -25.01
CA GLY A 25 17.53 -6.71 -24.57
C GLY A 25 16.89 -5.61 -23.74
N ILE A 26 15.67 -5.16 -24.11
CA ILE A 26 14.92 -4.16 -23.34
C ILE A 26 14.52 -4.73 -21.96
N VAL A 27 14.02 -5.98 -21.93
CA VAL A 27 13.66 -6.67 -20.68
C VAL A 27 14.89 -6.84 -19.77
N HIS A 28 16.03 -7.30 -20.32
CA HIS A 28 17.27 -7.45 -19.56
C HIS A 28 17.77 -6.12 -19.01
N ASN A 29 17.70 -5.04 -19.79
CA ASN A 29 18.08 -3.71 -19.34
C ASN A 29 17.20 -3.24 -18.17
N ALA A 30 15.88 -3.42 -18.26
CA ALA A 30 14.94 -3.08 -17.18
C ALA A 30 15.27 -3.84 -15.89
N VAL A 31 15.53 -5.14 -15.99
CA VAL A 31 15.90 -6.00 -14.84
C VAL A 31 17.26 -5.58 -14.28
N ALA A 32 18.23 -5.26 -15.13
CA ALA A 32 19.57 -4.84 -14.68
C ALA A 32 19.51 -3.52 -13.90
N LEU A 33 18.78 -2.52 -14.41
CA LEU A 33 18.56 -1.24 -13.73
C LEU A 33 17.86 -1.44 -12.37
N TYR A 34 16.81 -2.25 -12.33
CA TYR A 34 16.11 -2.56 -11.09
C TYR A 34 17.05 -3.21 -10.05
N ASN A 35 17.83 -4.21 -10.45
CA ASN A 35 18.77 -4.91 -9.56
C ASN A 35 19.93 -4.02 -9.09
N ALA A 36 20.29 -3.02 -9.87
CA ALA A 36 21.29 -2.01 -9.49
C ALA A 36 20.74 -0.91 -8.57
N GLY A 37 19.42 -0.92 -8.28
CA GLY A 37 18.75 0.08 -7.45
C GLY A 37 18.32 1.34 -8.20
N TYR A 38 18.48 1.39 -9.52
CA TYR A 38 18.02 2.50 -10.37
C TYR A 38 16.55 2.30 -10.73
N TYR A 39 15.68 2.43 -9.72
CA TYR A 39 14.25 2.11 -9.87
C TYR A 39 13.53 3.07 -10.80
N ALA A 40 13.81 4.36 -10.70
CA ALA A 40 13.21 5.37 -11.57
C ALA A 40 13.59 5.13 -13.04
N GLU A 41 14.85 4.83 -13.31
CA GLU A 41 15.36 4.54 -14.65
C GLU A 41 14.84 3.22 -15.22
N ALA A 42 14.52 2.24 -14.36
CA ALA A 42 13.95 0.97 -14.79
C ALA A 42 12.52 1.11 -15.32
N LEU A 43 11.80 2.18 -14.97
CA LEU A 43 10.39 2.37 -15.37
C LEU A 43 10.23 2.52 -16.89
N GLU A 44 11.13 3.27 -17.55
CA GLU A 44 11.00 3.52 -18.99
C GLU A 44 11.21 2.27 -19.84
N PRO A 45 12.27 1.45 -19.63
CA PRO A 45 12.37 0.16 -20.31
C PRO A 45 11.16 -0.74 -20.09
N TRP A 46 10.60 -0.82 -18.87
CA TRP A 46 9.40 -1.61 -18.64
C TRP A 46 8.17 -1.07 -19.40
N ARG A 47 8.03 0.24 -19.50
CA ARG A 47 6.95 0.85 -20.30
C ARG A 47 7.13 0.56 -21.79
N GLU A 48 8.36 0.55 -22.27
CA GLU A 48 8.65 0.20 -23.67
C GLU A 48 8.33 -1.28 -23.96
N VAL A 49 8.57 -2.18 -23.02
CA VAL A 49 8.11 -3.57 -23.10
C VAL A 49 6.58 -3.62 -23.26
N LEU A 50 5.82 -2.87 -22.47
CA LEU A 50 4.36 -2.84 -22.55
C LEU A 50 3.83 -2.20 -23.84
N LYS A 51 4.55 -1.26 -24.45
CA LYS A 51 4.21 -0.72 -25.77
C LYS A 51 4.28 -1.79 -26.87
N ARG A 52 5.25 -2.72 -26.75
CA ARG A 52 5.46 -3.81 -27.70
C ARG A 52 4.58 -5.02 -27.43
N ASP A 53 4.38 -5.34 -26.15
CA ASP A 53 3.49 -6.41 -25.69
C ASP A 53 2.75 -5.96 -24.43
N GLY A 54 1.53 -5.47 -24.62
CA GLY A 54 0.67 -5.01 -23.54
C GLY A 54 0.21 -6.11 -22.57
N ASN A 55 0.42 -7.38 -22.92
CA ASN A 55 0.07 -8.53 -22.07
C ASN A 55 1.28 -9.09 -21.30
N TYR A 56 2.46 -8.47 -21.44
CA TYR A 56 3.66 -8.94 -20.75
C TYR A 56 3.59 -8.69 -19.26
N GLN A 57 3.04 -9.65 -18.54
CA GLN A 57 2.73 -9.54 -17.11
C GLN A 57 3.94 -9.15 -16.25
N MET A 58 5.15 -9.63 -16.60
CA MET A 58 6.37 -9.31 -15.86
C MET A 58 6.68 -7.80 -15.89
N ALA A 59 6.32 -7.08 -16.95
CA ALA A 59 6.53 -5.63 -17.00
C ALA A 59 5.64 -4.89 -15.99
N TYR A 60 4.39 -5.32 -15.79
CA TYR A 60 3.53 -4.78 -14.73
C TYR A 60 4.11 -5.05 -13.34
N VAL A 61 4.66 -6.26 -13.11
CA VAL A 61 5.36 -6.61 -11.87
C VAL A 61 6.58 -5.71 -11.67
N GLY A 62 7.40 -5.54 -12.71
CA GLY A 62 8.59 -4.70 -12.70
C GLY A 62 8.28 -3.24 -12.38
N ILE A 63 7.28 -2.65 -13.05
CA ILE A 63 6.83 -1.28 -12.81
C ILE A 63 6.29 -1.13 -11.38
N SER A 64 5.43 -2.06 -10.93
CA SER A 64 4.89 -2.01 -9.58
C SER A 64 5.99 -2.05 -8.52
N SER A 65 6.97 -2.93 -8.69
CA SER A 65 8.08 -3.08 -7.76
C SER A 65 9.01 -1.86 -7.77
N ALA A 66 9.29 -1.29 -8.95
CA ALA A 66 10.09 -0.08 -9.09
C ALA A 66 9.41 1.12 -8.39
N LEU A 67 8.13 1.33 -8.67
CA LEU A 67 7.34 2.40 -8.03
C LEU A 67 7.23 2.23 -6.51
N TYR A 68 7.13 1.00 -6.01
CA TYR A 68 7.15 0.72 -4.59
C TYR A 68 8.47 1.17 -3.95
N ASN A 69 9.61 0.85 -4.55
CA ASN A 69 10.92 1.23 -4.04
C ASN A 69 11.18 2.75 -4.15
N GLU A 70 10.54 3.43 -5.11
CA GLU A 70 10.53 4.90 -5.22
C GLU A 70 9.61 5.58 -4.19
N GLY A 71 8.85 4.80 -3.39
CA GLY A 71 7.87 5.35 -2.45
C GLY A 71 6.54 5.75 -3.08
N ASN A 72 6.35 5.53 -4.40
CA ASN A 72 5.09 5.84 -5.08
C ASN A 72 4.07 4.70 -4.92
N TYR A 73 3.68 4.46 -3.67
CA TYR A 73 2.84 3.32 -3.30
C TYR A 73 1.47 3.31 -3.99
N LYS A 74 0.88 4.48 -4.22
CA LYS A 74 -0.44 4.60 -4.85
C LYS A 74 -0.43 4.13 -6.31
N GLU A 75 0.61 4.49 -7.05
CA GLU A 75 0.81 4.02 -8.43
C GLU A 75 1.22 2.55 -8.44
N ALA A 76 2.10 2.13 -7.51
CA ALA A 76 2.51 0.74 -7.35
C ALA A 76 1.30 -0.20 -7.18
N MET A 77 0.31 0.17 -6.37
CA MET A 77 -0.93 -0.60 -6.21
C MET A 77 -1.71 -0.76 -7.52
N LYS A 78 -1.75 0.27 -8.38
CA LYS A 78 -2.44 0.17 -9.68
C LYS A 78 -1.77 -0.86 -10.58
N TYR A 79 -0.43 -0.79 -10.68
CA TYR A 79 0.33 -1.74 -11.49
C TYR A 79 0.33 -3.16 -10.90
N ALA A 80 0.31 -3.30 -9.56
CA ALA A 80 0.14 -4.59 -8.91
C ALA A 80 -1.20 -5.26 -9.25
N LYS A 81 -2.29 -4.49 -9.38
CA LYS A 81 -3.59 -5.00 -9.86
C LYS A 81 -3.53 -5.48 -11.31
N LEU A 82 -2.88 -4.71 -12.20
CA LEU A 82 -2.69 -5.11 -13.60
C LEU A 82 -1.81 -6.37 -13.71
N ALA A 83 -0.79 -6.47 -12.84
CA ALA A 83 0.03 -7.66 -12.69
C ALA A 83 -0.71 -8.86 -12.05
N GLN A 84 -1.94 -8.67 -11.59
CA GLN A 84 -2.71 -9.68 -10.84
C GLN A 84 -1.93 -10.24 -9.63
N SER A 85 -1.04 -9.43 -9.07
CA SER A 85 -0.17 -9.80 -7.95
C SER A 85 -0.69 -9.26 -6.63
N ARG A 86 -1.39 -10.10 -5.87
CA ARG A 86 -1.89 -9.74 -4.54
C ARG A 86 -0.76 -9.35 -3.59
N ASN A 87 0.34 -10.07 -3.61
CA ASN A 87 1.49 -9.81 -2.73
C ASN A 87 2.07 -8.40 -2.94
N LEU A 88 2.27 -7.98 -4.21
CA LEU A 88 2.75 -6.64 -4.52
C LEU A 88 1.74 -5.56 -4.13
N TYR A 89 0.46 -5.84 -4.33
CA TYR A 89 -0.61 -4.93 -3.90
C TYR A 89 -0.62 -4.73 -2.40
N ASP A 90 -0.57 -5.82 -1.62
CA ASP A 90 -0.61 -5.78 -0.17
C ASP A 90 0.63 -5.04 0.40
N LYS A 91 1.83 -5.28 -0.16
CA LYS A 91 3.05 -4.53 0.19
C LYS A 91 2.91 -3.03 -0.10
N ALA A 92 2.45 -2.67 -1.29
CA ALA A 92 2.27 -1.27 -1.67
C ALA A 92 1.18 -0.59 -0.82
N PHE A 93 0.11 -1.30 -0.49
CA PHE A 93 -0.94 -0.80 0.41
C PHE A 93 -0.42 -0.56 1.83
N GLU A 94 0.41 -1.45 2.35
CA GLU A 94 1.04 -1.30 3.66
C GLU A 94 1.95 -0.08 3.70
N GLY A 95 2.78 0.12 2.67
CA GLY A 95 3.61 1.32 2.51
C GLY A 95 2.77 2.60 2.46
N TYR A 96 1.72 2.62 1.64
CA TYR A 96 0.78 3.75 1.54
C TYR A 96 0.12 4.08 2.88
N ARG A 97 -0.37 3.07 3.59
CA ARG A 97 -1.00 3.25 4.90
C ARG A 97 -0.01 3.81 5.93
N SER A 98 1.21 3.30 5.95
CA SER A 98 2.26 3.75 6.86
C SER A 98 2.64 5.22 6.59
N GLU A 99 2.82 5.58 5.33
CA GLU A 99 3.11 6.95 4.93
C GLU A 99 1.98 7.90 5.31
N TRP A 100 0.73 7.52 5.01
CA TRP A 100 -0.45 8.32 5.35
C TRP A 100 -0.58 8.53 6.86
N LEU A 101 -0.36 7.48 7.67
CA LEU A 101 -0.38 7.57 9.11
C LEU A 101 0.71 8.51 9.63
N ASN A 102 1.93 8.40 9.11
CA ASN A 102 3.03 9.27 9.51
C ASN A 102 2.75 10.75 9.21
N GLN A 103 2.22 11.03 8.02
CA GLN A 103 1.88 12.39 7.60
C GLN A 103 0.74 13.00 8.44
N ASN A 104 -0.23 12.20 8.88
CA ASN A 104 -1.41 12.66 9.60
C ASN A 104 -1.36 12.41 11.11
N PHE A 105 -0.25 11.88 11.63
CA PHE A 105 -0.12 11.43 13.02
C PHE A 105 -0.47 12.53 14.03
N THR A 106 0.03 13.75 13.83
CA THR A 106 -0.23 14.90 14.72
C THR A 106 -1.72 15.25 14.76
N TRP A 107 -2.39 15.25 13.59
CA TRP A 107 -3.82 15.53 13.52
C TRP A 107 -4.66 14.44 14.18
N ILE A 108 -4.28 13.19 14.01
CA ILE A 108 -4.96 12.03 14.62
C ILE A 108 -4.90 12.15 16.15
N ILE A 109 -3.72 12.45 16.72
CA ILE A 109 -3.57 12.64 18.17
C ILE A 109 -4.43 13.81 18.64
N LEU A 110 -4.42 14.94 17.94
CA LEU A 110 -5.21 16.11 18.32
C LEU A 110 -6.70 15.78 18.37
N VAL A 111 -7.23 15.09 17.37
CA VAL A 111 -8.63 14.64 17.34
C VAL A 111 -8.96 13.73 18.52
N VAL A 112 -8.09 12.76 18.83
CA VAL A 112 -8.27 11.84 19.96
C VAL A 112 -8.31 12.61 21.28
N VAL A 113 -7.40 13.55 21.50
CA VAL A 113 -7.38 14.40 22.71
C VAL A 113 -8.66 15.21 22.86
N VAL A 114 -9.15 15.82 21.78
CA VAL A 114 -10.42 16.58 21.78
C VAL A 114 -11.60 15.67 22.12
N LEU A 115 -11.65 14.46 21.56
CA LEU A 115 -12.72 13.49 21.86
C LEU A 115 -12.71 13.07 23.34
N ILE A 116 -11.53 12.81 23.92
CA ILE A 116 -11.38 12.48 25.33
C ILE A 116 -11.84 13.65 26.20
N ALA A 117 -11.40 14.88 25.90
CA ALA A 117 -11.81 16.07 26.65
C ALA A 117 -13.33 16.29 26.58
N ALA A 118 -13.94 16.11 25.43
CA ALA A 118 -15.39 16.16 25.27
C ALA A 118 -16.12 15.09 26.10
N ALA A 119 -15.64 13.85 26.07
CA ALA A 119 -16.22 12.74 26.84
C ALA A 119 -16.17 13.02 28.36
N VAL A 120 -15.01 13.50 28.85
CA VAL A 120 -14.84 13.90 30.24
C VAL A 120 -15.78 15.07 30.61
N PHE A 121 -15.87 16.09 29.76
CA PHE A 121 -16.79 17.22 29.97
C PHE A 121 -18.24 16.77 30.08
N PHE A 122 -18.73 15.93 29.15
CA PHE A 122 -20.09 15.39 29.17
C PHE A 122 -20.33 14.50 30.38
N HIS A 123 -19.32 13.70 30.81
CA HIS A 123 -19.41 12.87 32.00
C HIS A 123 -19.64 13.74 33.25
N PHE A 124 -18.85 14.79 33.47
CA PHE A 124 -19.02 15.68 34.60
C PHE A 124 -20.33 16.49 34.55
N ARG A 125 -20.74 16.92 33.37
CA ARG A 125 -22.01 17.64 33.18
C ARG A 125 -23.21 16.75 33.55
N ASN A 126 -23.20 15.48 33.17
CA ASN A 126 -24.28 14.54 33.51
C ASN A 126 -24.29 14.18 34.98
N LYS A 127 -23.13 14.11 35.67
CA LYS A 127 -23.08 13.92 37.13
C LYS A 127 -23.74 15.09 37.86
N LYS A 128 -23.48 16.34 37.43
CA LYS A 128 -24.11 17.53 38.04
C LYS A 128 -25.63 17.54 37.86
N LYS A 129 -26.17 17.09 36.73
CA LYS A 129 -27.62 17.00 36.50
C LYS A 129 -28.29 15.99 37.41
N LYS A 130 -27.66 14.81 37.65
CA LYS A 130 -28.21 13.80 38.57
C LYS A 130 -28.26 14.26 40.03
N LYS A 131 -27.31 15.12 40.45
CA LYS A 131 -27.28 15.64 41.86
C LYS A 131 -28.32 16.71 42.10
N ASN A 132 -28.85 17.36 41.07
CA ASN A 132 -29.84 18.45 41.17
C ASN A 132 -31.28 17.99 40.81
N GLN A 133 -31.54 16.70 40.67
CA GLN A 133 -32.92 16.23 40.55
C GLN A 133 -33.59 16.34 41.94
N PRO A 134 -34.79 16.95 42.03
CA PRO A 134 -35.56 16.96 43.28
C PRO A 134 -35.86 15.52 43.67
N LYS A 135 -35.86 15.23 44.98
CA LYS A 135 -36.31 13.95 45.53
C LYS A 135 -37.62 13.56 44.86
N ASN A 136 -37.72 12.31 44.42
CA ASN A 136 -38.96 11.86 43.77
C ASN A 136 -40.16 12.11 44.67
N LEU A 137 -41.28 12.49 44.05
CA LEU A 137 -42.52 12.81 44.73
C LEU A 137 -42.94 11.70 45.72
N ILE A 138 -42.62 10.45 45.43
CA ILE A 138 -42.85 9.27 46.26
C ILE A 138 -42.07 9.32 47.58
N GLU A 139 -40.81 9.75 47.56
CA GLU A 139 -39.96 9.92 48.76
C GLU A 139 -40.47 11.06 49.63
N MET A 140 -41.00 12.13 49.04
CA MET A 140 -41.60 13.25 49.76
C MET A 140 -42.94 12.87 50.39
N LEU A 141 -43.70 11.97 49.79
CA LEU A 141 -45.01 11.50 50.38
C LEU A 141 -44.78 10.55 51.53
N HIS A 142 -43.77 9.72 51.55
CA HIS A 142 -43.42 8.84 52.65
C HIS A 142 -42.86 9.60 53.87
N GLU A 143 -42.11 10.69 53.66
CA GLU A 143 -41.67 11.55 54.80
C GLU A 143 -42.81 12.31 55.45
N GLY A 144 -43.94 12.50 54.79
CA GLY A 144 -45.15 13.19 55.34
C GLY A 144 -46.19 12.28 56.08
N GLU A 145 -46.03 10.95 56.03
CA GLU A 145 -46.93 10.01 56.76
C GLU A 145 -46.37 9.57 58.12
N GLU A 146 -45.13 9.97 58.48
CA GLU A 146 -44.47 9.63 59.76
C GLU A 146 -44.57 10.76 60.81
N GLU A 147 -45.28 11.89 60.56
CA GLU A 147 -45.60 12.91 61.52
C GLU A 147 -47.09 12.80 61.95
#